data_ffbde3cdad09af3d71b69e2a9ab2ffed
#
_entry.id   ffbde3cdad09af3d71b69e2a9ab2ffed
#
_cell.length_a   1.000
_cell.length_b   1.000
_cell.length_c   1.000
_cell.angle_alpha   90.00
_cell.angle_beta   90.00
_cell.angle_gamma   90.00
#
_symmetry.space_group_name_H-M   'P 1'
#
loop_
_entity.id
_entity.type
_entity.pdbx_description
1 polymer ?
#
loop_
_entity_poly.entity_id
_entity_poly.type
_entity_poly.pdbx_seq_one_letter_code
_entity_poly.pdbx_strand_id
1 'polypeptide(L)'
;MVEKEYDTNFDNPHGERPYMIYPKIFGDNRGYFTEVLAGEDMNGIKQINRSSSCQLAIRGLHAQSGIHCQSKIVEALTVPIYDIIVDARPDSKTFGLFGVYLLDPVKQNKLYVPHGYLHGFAVPKNEREDNAVFMYYCDETFCKESETHANPMTILPKIASSLKSSPEHEDFVKMFEESYDNLVLSDKDLSSDDYDVKMGRFLAEYNENNRLWYRA
;
A
#
# COMPACT_ATOMS: atom_id res chain seq x y z
N MET A 1 -20.83 -8.39 10.82
CA MET A 1 -20.63 -7.90 9.44
C MET A 1 -19.34 -7.10 9.41
N VAL A 2 -18.51 -7.33 8.44
CA VAL A 2 -17.34 -6.52 8.12
C VAL A 2 -17.83 -5.30 7.35
N GLU A 3 -17.40 -4.11 7.72
CA GLU A 3 -17.73 -2.88 7.00
C GLU A 3 -16.64 -2.60 5.95
N LYS A 4 -17.04 -2.28 4.72
CA LYS A 4 -16.15 -1.92 3.62
C LYS A 4 -16.42 -0.47 3.22
N GLU A 5 -15.39 0.36 3.28
CA GLU A 5 -15.43 1.75 2.86
C GLU A 5 -14.59 1.95 1.59
N TYR A 6 -15.25 2.12 0.47
CA TYR A 6 -14.61 2.28 -0.84
C TYR A 6 -14.09 3.71 -1.03
N ASP A 7 -12.83 3.83 -1.44
CA ASP A 7 -12.28 5.13 -1.82
C ASP A 7 -12.77 5.55 -3.20
N THR A 8 -13.79 6.39 -3.20
CA THR A 8 -14.46 6.88 -4.41
C THR A 8 -13.65 7.94 -5.17
N ASN A 9 -12.53 8.42 -4.64
CA ASN A 9 -11.60 9.29 -5.36
C ASN A 9 -10.91 8.55 -6.51
N PHE A 10 -10.73 7.23 -6.37
CA PHE A 10 -10.13 6.42 -7.42
C PHE A 10 -11.14 5.95 -8.46
N ASP A 11 -10.71 5.97 -9.72
CA ASP A 11 -11.48 5.41 -10.84
C ASP A 11 -11.63 3.88 -10.72
N ASN A 12 -12.62 3.35 -11.40
CA ASN A 12 -12.96 1.94 -11.34
C ASN A 12 -13.12 1.33 -12.75
N PRO A 13 -12.09 1.39 -13.62
CA PRO A 13 -12.21 0.97 -15.02
C PRO A 13 -12.52 -0.51 -15.19
N HIS A 14 -12.22 -1.35 -14.17
CA HIS A 14 -12.35 -2.80 -14.22
C HIS A 14 -13.17 -3.40 -13.07
N GLY A 15 -13.99 -2.59 -12.40
CA GLY A 15 -14.78 -3.06 -11.27
C GLY A 15 -14.02 -3.08 -9.93
N GLU A 16 -12.77 -2.63 -9.89
CA GLU A 16 -11.92 -2.67 -8.70
C GLU A 16 -11.40 -1.29 -8.32
N ARG A 17 -11.58 -0.92 -7.04
CA ARG A 17 -11.00 0.27 -6.43
C ARG A 17 -10.54 -0.05 -5.00
N PRO A 18 -9.63 0.73 -4.43
CA PRO A 18 -9.21 0.55 -3.04
C PRO A 18 -10.39 0.71 -2.09
N TYR A 19 -10.35 -0.03 -0.98
CA TYR A 19 -11.29 0.15 0.11
C TYR A 19 -10.69 -0.26 1.44
N MET A 20 -11.10 0.46 2.49
CA MET A 20 -10.81 0.09 3.86
C MET A 20 -11.77 -1.00 4.34
N ILE A 21 -11.27 -1.91 5.16
CA ILE A 21 -11.99 -3.00 5.80
C ILE A 21 -11.95 -2.75 7.31
N TYR A 22 -13.10 -2.66 7.93
CA TYR A 22 -13.24 -2.53 9.38
C TYR A 22 -13.88 -3.82 9.93
N PRO A 23 -13.09 -4.70 10.58
CA PRO A 23 -13.60 -5.94 11.12
C PRO A 23 -14.43 -5.68 12.39
N LYS A 24 -15.37 -6.58 12.67
CA LYS A 24 -16.06 -6.57 13.95
C LYS A 24 -15.15 -7.13 15.03
N ILE A 25 -14.94 -6.35 16.09
CA ILE A 25 -14.13 -6.73 17.25
C ILE A 25 -15.06 -7.11 18.39
N PHE A 26 -14.88 -8.30 18.94
CA PHE A 26 -15.64 -8.82 20.09
C PHE A 26 -14.73 -8.83 21.32
N GLY A 27 -14.91 -7.88 22.22
CA GLY A 27 -14.09 -7.74 23.44
C GLY A 27 -14.77 -8.33 24.68
N ASP A 28 -13.97 -8.90 25.61
CA ASP A 28 -14.35 -9.26 26.97
C ASP A 28 -13.19 -9.03 27.96
N ASN A 29 -13.32 -9.49 29.20
CA ASN A 29 -12.29 -9.33 30.24
C ASN A 29 -10.99 -10.12 30.00
N ARG A 30 -10.91 -10.97 28.98
CA ARG A 30 -9.72 -11.74 28.56
C ARG A 30 -8.98 -11.09 27.41
N GLY A 31 -9.63 -10.16 26.68
CA GLY A 31 -9.12 -9.52 25.47
C GLY A 31 -10.19 -9.40 24.38
N TYR A 32 -9.86 -9.75 23.16
CA TYR A 32 -10.79 -9.67 22.05
C TYR A 32 -10.68 -10.86 21.09
N PHE A 33 -11.73 -11.04 20.31
CA PHE A 33 -11.78 -11.92 19.15
C PHE A 33 -12.22 -11.10 17.92
N THR A 34 -11.63 -11.39 16.80
CA THR A 34 -12.07 -10.86 15.49
C THR A 34 -11.83 -11.91 14.40
N GLU A 35 -12.66 -11.87 13.37
CA GLU A 35 -12.38 -12.61 12.14
C GLU A 35 -11.44 -11.76 11.27
N VAL A 36 -10.23 -12.26 11.05
CA VAL A 36 -9.21 -11.53 10.27
C VAL A 36 -9.64 -11.42 8.81
N LEU A 37 -10.05 -12.52 8.23
CA LEU A 37 -10.66 -12.62 6.89
C LEU A 37 -11.72 -13.74 6.92
N ALA A 38 -12.80 -13.57 6.20
CA ALA A 38 -13.86 -14.58 6.12
C ALA A 38 -14.60 -14.53 4.78
N GLY A 39 -15.23 -15.63 4.39
CA GLY A 39 -16.08 -15.71 3.21
C GLY A 39 -15.36 -15.34 1.91
N GLU A 40 -15.91 -14.40 1.17
CA GLU A 40 -15.39 -13.99 -0.13
C GLU A 40 -14.00 -13.34 -0.06
N ASP A 41 -13.65 -12.71 1.07
CA ASP A 41 -12.33 -12.09 1.26
C ASP A 41 -11.18 -13.13 1.29
N MET A 42 -11.50 -14.40 1.53
CA MET A 42 -10.55 -15.52 1.45
C MET A 42 -10.41 -16.10 0.04
N ASN A 43 -11.34 -15.78 -0.85
CA ASN A 43 -11.34 -16.35 -2.19
C ASN A 43 -10.13 -15.81 -2.97
N GLY A 44 -9.40 -16.76 -3.58
CA GLY A 44 -8.24 -16.41 -4.40
C GLY A 44 -6.95 -16.13 -3.65
N ILE A 45 -6.91 -16.11 -2.30
CA ILE A 45 -5.64 -15.94 -1.57
C ILE A 45 -4.72 -17.12 -1.85
N LYS A 46 -3.57 -16.83 -2.46
CA LYS A 46 -2.53 -17.82 -2.81
C LYS A 46 -1.27 -17.69 -1.98
N GLN A 47 -1.01 -16.50 -1.41
CA GLN A 47 0.18 -16.25 -0.61
C GLN A 47 -0.12 -15.30 0.54
N ILE A 48 0.40 -15.62 1.74
CA ILE A 48 0.31 -14.77 2.92
C ILE A 48 1.73 -14.48 3.38
N ASN A 49 2.05 -13.20 3.55
CA ASN A 49 3.38 -12.74 3.95
C ASN A 49 3.31 -11.93 5.25
N ARG A 50 4.42 -11.96 5.99
CA ARG A 50 4.62 -11.12 7.15
C ARG A 50 6.02 -10.51 7.11
N SER A 51 6.10 -9.21 7.34
CA SER A 51 7.37 -8.50 7.46
C SER A 51 7.45 -7.79 8.82
N SER A 52 8.68 -7.51 9.26
CA SER A 52 8.97 -6.65 10.40
C SER A 52 9.88 -5.52 9.95
N SER A 53 9.56 -4.30 10.34
CA SER A 53 10.28 -3.09 9.90
C SER A 53 10.50 -2.16 11.08
N CYS A 54 11.72 -1.61 11.20
CA CYS A 54 12.03 -0.62 12.22
C CYS A 54 11.29 0.70 11.98
N GLN A 55 11.34 1.58 12.96
CA GLN A 55 10.88 2.95 12.81
C GLN A 55 11.59 3.65 11.66
N LEU A 56 10.91 4.57 11.02
CA LEU A 56 11.35 5.33 9.85
C LEU A 56 11.65 4.46 8.62
N ALA A 57 11.34 3.17 8.65
CA ALA A 57 11.43 2.32 7.47
C ALA A 57 10.38 2.72 6.42
N ILE A 58 10.83 2.75 5.17
CA ILE A 58 9.97 2.88 4.00
C ILE A 58 10.21 1.64 3.13
N ARG A 59 9.15 0.99 2.71
CA ARG A 59 9.19 -0.13 1.77
C ARG A 59 8.29 0.17 0.58
N GLY A 60 8.77 -0.11 -0.60
CA GLY A 60 8.07 0.15 -1.86
C GLY A 60 8.71 1.32 -2.62
N LEU A 61 8.07 1.82 -3.66
CA LEU A 61 6.77 1.36 -4.18
C LEU A 61 6.96 0.17 -5.11
N HIS A 62 6.20 -0.90 -4.89
CA HIS A 62 6.33 -2.15 -5.64
C HIS A 62 4.99 -2.62 -6.22
N ALA A 63 5.05 -3.35 -7.34
CA ALA A 63 3.95 -4.13 -7.88
C ALA A 63 4.47 -5.38 -8.59
N GLN A 64 3.55 -6.30 -8.93
CA GLN A 64 3.81 -7.43 -9.82
C GLN A 64 3.08 -7.19 -11.13
N SER A 65 3.69 -7.59 -12.25
CA SER A 65 3.16 -7.33 -13.60
C SER A 65 2.63 -8.58 -14.29
N GLY A 66 1.81 -8.38 -15.33
CA GLY A 66 1.28 -9.43 -16.21
C GLY A 66 0.45 -10.48 -15.44
N ILE A 67 0.67 -11.75 -15.75
CA ILE A 67 -0.04 -12.88 -15.12
C ILE A 67 0.25 -13.06 -13.62
N HIS A 68 1.28 -12.41 -13.11
CA HIS A 68 1.67 -12.44 -11.69
C HIS A 68 1.22 -11.19 -10.94
N CYS A 69 0.41 -10.33 -11.57
CA CYS A 69 -0.11 -9.15 -10.90
C CYS A 69 -0.87 -9.55 -9.64
N GLN A 70 -0.64 -8.81 -8.56
CA GLN A 70 -1.22 -9.11 -7.25
C GLN A 70 -2.16 -8.00 -6.81
N SER A 71 -3.39 -8.35 -6.41
CA SER A 71 -4.14 -7.59 -5.43
C SER A 71 -3.74 -8.03 -4.02
N LYS A 72 -3.94 -7.15 -3.05
CA LYS A 72 -3.52 -7.42 -1.67
C LYS A 72 -4.55 -6.91 -0.68
N ILE A 73 -4.77 -7.67 0.39
CA ILE A 73 -5.34 -7.14 1.63
C ILE A 73 -4.18 -7.00 2.61
N VAL A 74 -4.05 -5.85 3.25
CA VAL A 74 -2.90 -5.53 4.10
C VAL A 74 -3.33 -5.00 5.46
N GLU A 75 -2.56 -5.32 6.52
CA GLU A 75 -2.83 -4.87 7.89
C GLU A 75 -1.55 -4.68 8.71
N ALA A 76 -1.60 -3.73 9.65
CA ALA A 76 -0.59 -3.56 10.70
C ALA A 76 -0.98 -4.36 11.94
N LEU A 77 -0.01 -5.03 12.60
CA LEU A 77 -0.26 -5.89 13.76
C LEU A 77 0.27 -5.34 15.09
N THR A 78 1.27 -4.46 15.08
CA THR A 78 1.96 -4.03 16.31
C THR A 78 1.89 -2.54 16.56
N VAL A 79 2.24 -1.74 15.58
CA VAL A 79 2.22 -0.27 15.64
C VAL A 79 1.54 0.27 14.39
N PRO A 80 0.95 1.47 14.45
CA PRO A 80 0.36 2.11 13.28
C PRO A 80 1.39 2.31 12.17
N ILE A 81 0.94 2.14 10.93
CA ILE A 81 1.72 2.43 9.72
C ILE A 81 0.90 3.27 8.76
N TYR A 82 1.57 4.00 7.88
CA TYR A 82 0.95 4.65 6.73
C TYR A 82 1.17 3.82 5.48
N ASP A 83 0.11 3.23 4.99
CA ASP A 83 0.09 2.48 3.74
C ASP A 83 -0.13 3.43 2.57
N ILE A 84 0.63 3.26 1.49
CA ILE A 84 0.70 4.20 0.38
C ILE A 84 0.45 3.45 -0.90
N ILE A 85 -0.54 3.92 -1.66
CA ILE A 85 -0.84 3.38 -2.98
C ILE A 85 -0.80 4.48 -4.03
N VAL A 86 -0.45 4.11 -5.25
CA VAL A 86 -0.52 4.99 -6.41
C VAL A 86 -1.20 4.25 -7.56
N ASP A 87 -2.23 4.85 -8.12
CA ASP A 87 -2.89 4.31 -9.32
C ASP A 87 -1.94 4.38 -10.51
N ALA A 88 -1.40 3.24 -10.91
CA ALA A 88 -0.46 3.12 -12.02
C ALA A 88 -1.11 2.46 -13.27
N ARG A 89 -2.45 2.42 -13.32
CA ARG A 89 -3.22 1.90 -14.43
C ARG A 89 -3.34 2.95 -15.53
N PRO A 90 -2.68 2.78 -16.68
CA PRO A 90 -2.64 3.82 -17.73
C PRO A 90 -4.00 4.07 -18.42
N ASP A 91 -4.96 3.16 -18.25
CA ASP A 91 -6.34 3.26 -18.72
C ASP A 91 -7.30 3.86 -17.67
N SER A 92 -6.80 4.22 -16.49
CA SER A 92 -7.56 4.85 -15.42
C SER A 92 -7.60 6.37 -15.56
N LYS A 93 -8.75 6.98 -15.25
CA LYS A 93 -8.88 8.45 -15.17
C LYS A 93 -8.11 9.04 -13.99
N THR A 94 -7.76 8.19 -13.02
CA THR A 94 -6.99 8.59 -11.83
C THR A 94 -5.54 8.12 -11.90
N PHE A 95 -5.02 7.83 -13.10
CA PHE A 95 -3.62 7.52 -13.30
C PHE A 95 -2.70 8.55 -12.63
N GLY A 96 -1.81 8.09 -11.75
CA GLY A 96 -0.92 8.94 -10.95
C GLY A 96 -1.53 9.49 -9.65
N LEU A 97 -2.82 9.28 -9.39
CA LEU A 97 -3.41 9.62 -8.09
C LEU A 97 -2.85 8.69 -7.02
N PHE A 98 -2.54 9.26 -5.85
CA PHE A 98 -2.10 8.50 -4.68
C PHE A 98 -3.14 8.54 -3.56
N GLY A 99 -3.10 7.51 -2.70
CA GLY A 99 -3.80 7.45 -1.43
C GLY A 99 -2.82 7.09 -0.30
N VAL A 100 -3.05 7.64 0.88
CA VAL A 100 -2.31 7.31 2.11
C VAL A 100 -3.33 6.93 3.18
N TYR A 101 -3.15 5.76 3.79
CA TYR A 101 -4.10 5.17 4.72
C TYR A 101 -3.42 4.80 6.02
N LEU A 102 -3.98 5.24 7.14
CA LEU A 102 -3.50 4.82 8.45
C LEU A 102 -4.05 3.43 8.79
N LEU A 103 -3.16 2.45 8.86
CA LEU A 103 -3.47 1.10 9.35
C LEU A 103 -3.10 1.05 10.83
N ASP A 104 -4.11 0.88 11.67
CA ASP A 104 -4.00 0.93 13.12
C ASP A 104 -4.30 -0.46 13.72
N PRO A 105 -3.33 -1.09 14.39
CA PRO A 105 -3.51 -2.41 14.99
C PRO A 105 -4.58 -2.43 16.10
N VAL A 106 -4.91 -1.28 16.70
CA VAL A 106 -6.00 -1.19 17.69
C VAL A 106 -7.37 -1.25 17.00
N LYS A 107 -7.50 -0.58 15.85
CA LYS A 107 -8.71 -0.62 15.03
C LYS A 107 -8.80 -1.90 14.20
N GLN A 108 -7.67 -2.58 14.01
CA GLN A 108 -7.53 -3.78 13.17
C GLN A 108 -8.04 -3.59 11.75
N ASN A 109 -8.05 -2.34 11.29
CA ASN A 109 -8.47 -1.99 9.95
C ASN A 109 -7.44 -2.48 8.92
N LYS A 110 -7.94 -2.79 7.73
CA LYS A 110 -7.15 -3.31 6.62
C LYS A 110 -7.41 -2.47 5.39
N LEU A 111 -6.47 -2.49 4.45
CA LEU A 111 -6.65 -1.90 3.13
C LEU A 111 -6.66 -3.00 2.06
N TYR A 112 -7.65 -2.95 1.18
CA TYR A 112 -7.60 -3.68 -0.09
C TYR A 112 -6.94 -2.81 -1.15
N VAL A 113 -5.87 -3.34 -1.75
CA VAL A 113 -5.11 -2.72 -2.85
C VAL A 113 -5.36 -3.54 -4.11
N PRO A 114 -6.06 -3.00 -5.12
CA PRO A 114 -6.34 -3.71 -6.37
C PRO A 114 -5.10 -3.93 -7.23
N HIS A 115 -5.27 -4.73 -8.30
CA HIS A 115 -4.28 -4.83 -9.38
C HIS A 115 -3.97 -3.46 -10.02
N GLY A 116 -2.73 -3.29 -10.47
CA GLY A 116 -2.33 -2.08 -11.19
C GLY A 116 -1.99 -0.88 -10.31
N TYR A 117 -1.89 -1.08 -8.99
CA TYR A 117 -1.38 -0.07 -8.07
C TYR A 117 0.09 -0.34 -7.72
N LEU A 118 0.92 0.71 -7.72
CA LEU A 118 2.18 0.70 -6.99
C LEU A 118 1.86 0.84 -5.51
N HIS A 119 2.48 0.03 -4.67
CA HIS A 119 2.16 -0.12 -3.26
C HIS A 119 3.41 -0.07 -2.37
N GLY A 120 3.29 0.57 -1.24
CA GLY A 120 4.33 0.64 -0.23
C GLY A 120 3.80 1.11 1.12
N PHE A 121 4.67 1.23 2.11
CA PHE A 121 4.30 1.76 3.41
C PHE A 121 5.46 2.48 4.10
N ALA A 122 5.10 3.33 5.06
CA ALA A 122 6.02 4.06 5.92
C ALA A 122 5.70 3.79 7.38
N VAL A 123 6.74 3.59 8.18
CA VAL A 123 6.65 3.36 9.64
C VAL A 123 7.02 4.64 10.36
N PRO A 124 6.08 5.38 10.98
CA PRO A 124 6.40 6.56 11.77
C PRO A 124 7.17 6.18 13.04
N LYS A 125 7.76 7.16 13.71
CA LYS A 125 8.29 7.00 15.05
C LYS A 125 7.17 6.60 16.01
N ASN A 126 7.47 5.73 16.94
CA ASN A 126 6.57 5.36 18.03
C ASN A 126 7.32 5.35 19.38
N GLU A 127 6.62 5.69 20.45
CA GLU A 127 7.21 5.87 21.79
C GLU A 127 7.85 4.59 22.36
N ARG A 128 7.40 3.42 21.91
CA ARG A 128 7.89 2.11 22.39
C ARG A 128 9.10 1.62 21.65
N GLU A 129 9.49 2.29 20.57
CA GLU A 129 10.54 1.83 19.66
C GLU A 129 10.28 0.43 19.07
N ASP A 130 9.02 0.00 19.07
CA ASP A 130 8.63 -1.29 18.54
C ASP A 130 8.72 -1.33 17.00
N ASN A 131 9.08 -2.51 16.47
CA ASN A 131 9.01 -2.75 15.03
C ASN A 131 7.56 -2.88 14.56
N ALA A 132 7.27 -2.31 13.41
CA ALA A 132 6.03 -2.55 12.70
C ALA A 132 6.00 -3.98 12.15
N VAL A 133 5.04 -4.77 12.58
CA VAL A 133 4.73 -6.06 11.96
C VAL A 133 3.57 -5.86 11.01
N PHE A 134 3.81 -6.19 9.75
CA PHE A 134 2.88 -5.99 8.65
C PHE A 134 2.55 -7.32 7.98
N MET A 135 1.25 -7.58 7.77
CA MET A 135 0.78 -8.75 7.03
C MET A 135 0.08 -8.34 5.74
N TYR A 136 0.27 -9.17 4.73
CA TYR A 136 -0.41 -9.02 3.45
C TYR A 136 -0.80 -10.36 2.85
N TYR A 137 -2.04 -10.40 2.38
CA TYR A 137 -2.71 -11.53 1.77
C TYR A 137 -2.83 -11.24 0.28
N CYS A 138 -2.19 -12.05 -0.54
CA CYS A 138 -2.06 -11.83 -1.98
C CYS A 138 -2.87 -12.88 -2.75
N ASP A 139 -3.53 -12.47 -3.82
CA ASP A 139 -4.29 -13.35 -4.71
C ASP A 139 -3.42 -14.08 -5.74
N GLU A 140 -2.12 -13.71 -5.83
CA GLU A 140 -1.13 -14.42 -6.65
C GLU A 140 0.18 -14.61 -5.90
N THR A 141 0.98 -15.63 -6.30
CA THR A 141 2.30 -15.87 -5.75
C THR A 141 3.33 -14.89 -6.30
N PHE A 142 4.33 -14.55 -5.47
CA PHE A 142 5.41 -13.66 -5.86
C PHE A 142 6.26 -14.26 -6.99
N CYS A 143 6.52 -13.46 -8.01
CA CYS A 143 7.44 -13.78 -9.12
C CYS A 143 8.46 -12.64 -9.25
N LYS A 144 9.74 -12.96 -9.03
CA LYS A 144 10.81 -11.96 -9.03
C LYS A 144 10.95 -11.24 -10.36
N GLU A 145 10.78 -11.97 -11.46
CA GLU A 145 10.92 -11.46 -12.82
C GLU A 145 9.79 -10.51 -13.24
N SER A 146 8.67 -10.60 -12.54
CA SER A 146 7.47 -9.76 -12.76
C SER A 146 7.40 -8.56 -11.83
N GLU A 147 8.36 -8.43 -10.90
CA GLU A 147 8.35 -7.33 -9.95
C GLU A 147 8.75 -6.01 -10.62
N THR A 148 7.98 -4.97 -10.38
CA THR A 148 8.25 -3.61 -10.83
C THR A 148 8.31 -2.65 -9.66
N HIS A 149 9.16 -1.63 -9.75
CA HIS A 149 9.48 -0.71 -8.66
C HIS A 149 9.50 0.73 -9.13
N ALA A 150 9.19 1.66 -8.21
CA ALA A 150 9.50 3.07 -8.34
C ALA A 150 10.17 3.56 -7.06
N ASN A 151 11.18 4.41 -7.18
CA ASN A 151 11.88 4.98 -6.03
C ASN A 151 10.92 5.86 -5.20
N PRO A 152 10.62 5.48 -3.95
CA PRO A 152 9.65 6.22 -3.13
C PRO A 152 10.12 7.64 -2.82
N MET A 153 11.42 7.88 -2.71
CA MET A 153 11.97 9.20 -2.37
C MET A 153 11.73 10.26 -3.45
N THR A 154 11.35 9.85 -4.65
CA THR A 154 11.03 10.77 -5.75
C THR A 154 9.58 11.24 -5.75
N ILE A 155 8.68 10.59 -4.98
CA ILE A 155 7.28 10.98 -4.86
C ILE A 155 6.83 11.27 -3.43
N LEU A 156 7.34 10.57 -2.43
CA LEU A 156 6.88 10.72 -1.05
C LEU A 156 7.01 12.14 -0.48
N PRO A 157 8.04 12.94 -0.79
CA PRO A 157 8.10 14.34 -0.37
C PRO A 157 6.95 15.19 -0.93
N LYS A 158 6.52 14.90 -2.17
CA LYS A 158 5.37 15.55 -2.81
C LYS A 158 4.06 15.14 -2.13
N ILE A 159 3.90 13.85 -1.82
CA ILE A 159 2.76 13.32 -1.08
C ILE A 159 2.68 13.98 0.31
N ALA A 160 3.76 13.97 1.09
CA ALA A 160 3.80 14.59 2.41
C ALA A 160 3.44 16.09 2.36
N SER A 161 3.96 16.82 1.37
CA SER A 161 3.62 18.22 1.18
C SER A 161 2.14 18.47 0.90
N SER A 162 1.48 17.57 0.16
CA SER A 162 0.04 17.69 -0.15
C SER A 162 -0.86 17.38 1.06
N LEU A 163 -0.35 16.63 2.04
CA LEU A 163 -1.08 16.19 3.23
C LEU A 163 -0.89 17.10 4.46
N LYS A 164 -0.12 18.19 4.35
CA LYS A 164 0.18 19.11 5.49
C LYS A 164 -1.04 19.64 6.24
N SER A 165 -2.18 19.74 5.59
CA SER A 165 -3.42 20.22 6.19
C SER A 165 -4.35 19.10 6.66
N SER A 166 -3.90 17.83 6.60
CA SER A 166 -4.69 16.68 7.02
C SER A 166 -4.28 16.20 8.43
N PRO A 167 -5.10 16.39 9.46
CA PRO A 167 -4.75 16.00 10.82
C PRO A 167 -4.49 14.52 10.99
N GLU A 168 -5.16 13.67 10.23
CA GLU A 168 -4.97 12.21 10.27
C GLU A 168 -3.61 11.73 9.72
N HIS A 169 -2.90 12.61 8.97
CA HIS A 169 -1.61 12.33 8.39
C HIS A 169 -0.46 13.13 9.05
N GLU A 170 -0.71 13.74 10.21
CA GLU A 170 0.27 14.60 10.89
C GLU A 170 1.60 13.89 11.15
N ASP A 171 1.56 12.66 11.68
CA ASP A 171 2.78 11.89 11.98
C ASP A 171 3.52 11.47 10.71
N PHE A 172 2.80 11.20 9.62
CA PHE A 172 3.41 10.94 8.32
C PHE A 172 4.14 12.17 7.78
N VAL A 173 3.52 13.35 7.88
CA VAL A 173 4.12 14.61 7.45
C VAL A 173 5.34 14.94 8.30
N LYS A 174 5.24 14.83 9.63
CA LYS A 174 6.36 15.03 10.55
C LYS A 174 7.54 14.11 10.26
N MET A 175 7.30 12.85 9.93
CA MET A 175 8.35 11.91 9.56
C MET A 175 9.21 12.46 8.40
N PHE A 176 8.59 13.08 7.40
CA PHE A 176 9.31 13.68 6.28
C PHE A 176 9.94 15.03 6.62
N GLU A 177 9.34 15.86 7.46
CA GLU A 177 9.90 17.16 7.82
C GLU A 177 11.05 17.08 8.82
N GLU A 178 10.95 16.15 9.78
CA GLU A 178 11.88 16.09 10.93
C GLU A 178 12.90 14.95 10.85
N SER A 179 12.63 13.94 10.02
CA SER A 179 13.43 12.70 10.02
C SER A 179 13.88 12.27 8.62
N TYR A 180 13.79 13.13 7.62
CA TYR A 180 14.09 12.81 6.22
C TYR A 180 15.46 12.13 6.03
N ASP A 181 16.51 12.67 6.65
CA ASP A 181 17.87 12.15 6.55
C ASP A 181 18.09 10.83 7.32
N ASN A 182 17.12 10.43 8.13
CA ASN A 182 17.15 9.21 8.93
C ASN A 182 16.20 8.12 8.42
N LEU A 183 15.53 8.34 7.30
CA LEU A 183 14.65 7.36 6.70
C LEU A 183 15.44 6.13 6.28
N VAL A 184 14.89 4.95 6.55
CA VAL A 184 15.53 3.66 6.30
C VAL A 184 14.89 2.99 5.10
N LEU A 185 15.66 2.87 4.02
CA LEU A 185 15.24 2.23 2.77
C LEU A 185 16.24 1.12 2.39
N SER A 186 15.79 0.18 1.58
CA SER A 186 16.70 -0.79 0.97
C SER A 186 17.45 -0.18 -0.22
N ASP A 187 18.65 -0.70 -0.50
CA ASP A 187 19.41 -0.30 -1.71
C ASP A 187 18.59 -0.53 -2.98
N LYS A 188 17.77 -1.57 -2.99
CA LYS A 188 16.86 -1.87 -4.09
C LYS A 188 15.84 -0.77 -4.34
N ASP A 189 15.21 -0.26 -3.29
CA ASP A 189 14.21 0.81 -3.39
C ASP A 189 14.85 2.12 -3.84
N LEU A 190 16.02 2.44 -3.28
CA LEU A 190 16.78 3.65 -3.63
C LEU A 190 17.32 3.62 -5.07
N SER A 191 17.71 2.45 -5.58
CA SER A 191 18.23 2.29 -6.94
C SER A 191 17.16 2.06 -8.01
N SER A 192 15.89 2.06 -7.61
CA SER A 192 14.76 1.94 -8.54
C SER A 192 14.59 3.19 -9.41
N ASP A 193 13.88 3.04 -10.54
CA ASP A 193 13.54 4.16 -11.41
C ASP A 193 12.81 5.26 -10.62
N ASP A 194 13.07 6.52 -10.95
CA ASP A 194 12.26 7.63 -10.49
C ASP A 194 10.78 7.39 -10.80
N TYR A 195 9.91 7.85 -9.89
CA TYR A 195 8.47 7.66 -10.02
C TYR A 195 7.95 8.19 -11.37
N ASP A 196 8.29 9.42 -11.76
CA ASP A 196 7.80 10.02 -13.01
C ASP A 196 8.30 9.25 -14.24
N VAL A 197 9.53 8.73 -14.20
CA VAL A 197 10.10 7.87 -15.26
C VAL A 197 9.33 6.55 -15.36
N LYS A 198 9.04 5.92 -14.22
CA LYS A 198 8.29 4.67 -14.18
C LYS A 198 6.88 4.84 -14.71
N MET A 199 6.16 5.86 -14.24
CA MET A 199 4.80 6.16 -14.70
C MET A 199 4.76 6.50 -16.19
N GLY A 200 5.75 7.25 -16.66
CA GLY A 200 5.91 7.56 -18.10
C GLY A 200 6.06 6.31 -18.97
N ARG A 201 6.82 5.30 -18.50
CA ARG A 201 6.96 4.02 -19.22
C ARG A 201 5.65 3.25 -19.30
N PHE A 202 4.89 3.15 -18.21
CA PHE A 202 3.58 2.47 -18.23
C PHE A 202 2.62 3.12 -19.24
N LEU A 203 2.61 4.46 -19.28
CA LEU A 203 1.77 5.20 -20.21
C LEU A 203 2.23 5.02 -21.66
N ALA A 204 3.53 5.05 -21.92
CA ALA A 204 4.10 4.85 -23.26
C ALA A 204 3.78 3.46 -23.80
N GLU A 205 3.99 2.41 -23.02
CA GLU A 205 3.67 1.04 -23.42
C GLU A 205 2.18 0.86 -23.75
N TYR A 206 1.30 1.50 -22.98
CA TYR A 206 -0.13 1.48 -23.25
C TYR A 206 -0.49 2.20 -24.53
N ASN A 207 0.05 3.41 -24.75
CA ASN A 207 -0.23 4.22 -25.93
C ASN A 207 0.28 3.57 -27.23
N GLU A 208 1.44 2.89 -27.16
CA GLU A 208 2.05 2.23 -28.33
C GLU A 208 1.37 0.91 -28.69
N ASN A 209 1.01 0.11 -27.67
CA ASN A 209 0.65 -1.29 -27.85
C ASN A 209 -0.76 -1.62 -27.34
N ASN A 210 -1.48 -0.68 -26.74
CA ASN A 210 -2.74 -0.89 -26.00
C ASN A 210 -2.62 -2.01 -24.94
N ARG A 211 -1.43 -2.17 -24.36
CA ARG A 211 -1.13 -3.23 -23.40
C ARG A 211 -1.15 -2.69 -21.98
N LEU A 212 -1.93 -3.33 -21.13
CA LEU A 212 -1.96 -3.06 -19.70
C LEU A 212 -0.85 -3.87 -19.01
N TRP A 213 0.14 -3.20 -18.40
CA TRP A 213 1.27 -3.85 -17.74
C TRP A 213 0.84 -4.75 -16.56
N TYR A 214 -0.32 -4.48 -15.97
CA TYR A 214 -0.87 -5.16 -14.82
C TYR A 214 -1.94 -6.23 -15.16
N ARG A 215 -2.10 -6.56 -16.42
CA ARG A 215 -3.02 -7.60 -16.93
C ARG A 215 -2.32 -8.49 -17.96
N ALA A 216 -2.78 -9.74 -18.02
CA ALA A 216 -2.32 -10.73 -19.01
C ALA A 216 -3.02 -10.54 -20.36
#